data_0b091d01e646a91bde0006cb8d159471
#
_entry.id   0b091d01e646a91bde0006cb8d159471
#
_cell.length_a   1.000
_cell.length_b   1.000
_cell.length_c   1.000
_cell.angle_alpha   90.00
_cell.angle_beta   90.00
_cell.angle_gamma   90.00
#
_symmetry.space_group_name_H-M   'P 1'
#
loop_
_entity.id
_entity.type
_entity.pdbx_description
1 polymer ?
#
loop_
_entity_poly.entity_id
_entity_poly.type
_entity_poly.pdbx_seq_one_letter_code
_entity_poly.pdbx_strand_id
1 'polypeptide(L)'
;MTERKRRDPDALIGRAKRGNPDADQHFLVDDRVLDRIPTYLPADADRSHVLEIGGGAGALTDRLLAAGDRVTVVERDPDLAAFLREEFAEAVAADRLTVVTGDALEVELPEFTVCVSNLPYGVSSEIAFRLLPTGRPLVLMFQREFAERMAADAGDDEYGRLSVTAGHYAGVDLVETVPKEAFDPRPRVESALVRCTPREPAYTVPDEAFFLDFVTACFTQRRKTMRNAARNTAHISGLDDPEAVVNAANEELMSKRAGNVTPAEFAELAALAWEVGEP
;
A
#
# COMPACT_ATOMS: atom_id res chain seq x y z
N MET A 1 -35.10 -2.70 8.65
CA MET A 1 -33.75 -2.19 8.92
C MET A 1 -33.80 -0.69 8.72
N THR A 2 -33.66 0.11 9.77
CA THR A 2 -33.63 1.58 9.67
C THR A 2 -32.33 1.94 8.96
N GLU A 3 -32.40 2.59 7.81
CA GLU A 3 -31.23 3.07 7.07
C GLU A 3 -30.43 3.99 8.00
N ARG A 4 -29.22 3.57 8.35
CA ARG A 4 -28.35 4.37 9.22
C ARG A 4 -28.02 5.67 8.50
N LYS A 5 -28.40 6.80 9.05
CA LYS A 5 -28.10 8.12 8.49
C LYS A 5 -26.59 8.30 8.47
N ARG A 6 -26.02 8.50 7.27
CA ARG A 6 -24.60 8.80 7.07
C ARG A 6 -24.23 10.09 7.77
N ARG A 7 -23.02 10.14 8.32
CA ARG A 7 -22.47 11.36 8.89
C ARG A 7 -21.94 12.26 7.78
N ASP A 8 -22.20 13.55 7.94
CA ASP A 8 -21.69 14.60 7.04
C ASP A 8 -20.19 14.82 7.31
N PRO A 9 -19.29 14.66 6.32
CA PRO A 9 -17.86 14.81 6.47
C PRO A 9 -17.45 16.21 6.94
N ASP A 10 -18.05 17.28 6.42
CA ASP A 10 -17.74 18.66 6.82
C ASP A 10 -18.10 18.90 8.29
N ALA A 11 -19.23 18.36 8.73
CA ALA A 11 -19.63 18.43 10.13
C ALA A 11 -18.69 17.64 11.05
N LEU A 12 -18.15 16.49 10.60
CA LEU A 12 -17.16 15.72 11.35
C LEU A 12 -15.86 16.52 11.54
N ILE A 13 -15.32 17.10 10.46
CA ILE A 13 -14.10 17.91 10.51
C ILE A 13 -14.30 19.14 11.42
N GLY A 14 -15.43 19.82 11.30
CA GLY A 14 -15.76 20.96 12.15
C GLY A 14 -15.78 20.62 13.65
N ARG A 15 -16.25 19.43 14.02
CA ARG A 15 -16.25 18.94 15.41
C ARG A 15 -14.87 18.46 15.86
N ALA A 16 -14.14 17.79 14.99
CA ALA A 16 -12.77 17.36 15.29
C ALA A 16 -11.79 18.51 15.51
N LYS A 17 -12.12 19.73 15.01
CA LYS A 17 -11.33 20.97 15.13
C LYS A 17 -9.87 20.79 14.67
N ARG A 18 -9.65 19.95 13.67
CA ARG A 18 -8.35 19.57 13.14
C ARG A 18 -8.38 19.63 11.62
N GLY A 19 -7.23 19.76 11.02
CA GLY A 19 -6.95 19.85 9.61
C GLY A 19 -5.65 20.61 9.45
N ASN A 20 -4.52 19.96 9.76
CA ASN A 20 -3.20 20.55 9.66
C ASN A 20 -2.45 19.96 8.46
N PRO A 21 -2.29 20.71 7.34
CA PRO A 21 -1.54 20.24 6.18
C PRO A 21 -0.08 19.91 6.49
N ASP A 22 0.52 20.60 7.47
CA ASP A 22 1.91 20.36 7.87
C ASP A 22 2.08 19.02 8.62
N ALA A 23 0.97 18.45 9.10
CA ALA A 23 0.89 17.12 9.69
C ALA A 23 0.30 16.06 8.75
N ASP A 24 0.28 16.33 7.44
CA ASP A 24 -0.33 15.46 6.40
C ASP A 24 -1.82 15.16 6.62
N GLN A 25 -2.53 16.03 7.34
CA GLN A 25 -3.95 15.88 7.63
C GLN A 25 -4.79 16.49 6.49
N HIS A 26 -5.08 15.67 5.49
CA HIS A 26 -5.98 15.97 4.38
C HIS A 26 -7.21 15.06 4.48
N PHE A 27 -8.30 15.60 5.02
CA PHE A 27 -9.51 14.83 5.24
C PHE A 27 -10.34 14.75 3.97
N LEU A 28 -10.76 13.55 3.60
CA LEU A 28 -11.66 13.34 2.47
C LEU A 28 -13.07 13.81 2.84
N VAL A 29 -13.62 14.73 2.04
CA VAL A 29 -14.93 15.37 2.28
C VAL A 29 -15.95 15.07 1.18
N ASP A 30 -15.55 14.57 0.02
CA ASP A 30 -16.48 14.21 -1.04
C ASP A 30 -17.22 12.91 -0.70
N ASP A 31 -18.52 13.05 -0.39
CA ASP A 31 -19.40 11.94 -0.06
C ASP A 31 -19.44 10.85 -1.14
N ARG A 32 -19.36 11.24 -2.42
CA ARG A 32 -19.42 10.31 -3.55
C ARG A 32 -18.18 9.43 -3.61
N VAL A 33 -17.01 10.01 -3.31
CA VAL A 33 -15.76 9.26 -3.22
C VAL A 33 -15.81 8.33 -2.02
N LEU A 34 -16.15 8.86 -0.84
CA LEU A 34 -16.28 8.08 0.41
C LEU A 34 -17.21 6.85 0.23
N ASP A 35 -18.34 7.04 -0.43
CA ASP A 35 -19.31 5.96 -0.67
C ASP A 35 -18.81 4.88 -1.62
N ARG A 36 -17.92 5.22 -2.56
CA ARG A 36 -17.36 4.25 -3.51
C ARG A 36 -16.21 3.45 -2.92
N ILE A 37 -15.40 4.02 -2.01
CA ILE A 37 -14.19 3.35 -1.49
C ILE A 37 -14.46 1.91 -1.02
N PRO A 38 -15.44 1.62 -0.15
CA PRO A 38 -15.70 0.25 0.29
C PRO A 38 -16.17 -0.69 -0.83
N THR A 39 -16.66 -0.15 -1.95
CA THR A 39 -17.15 -0.95 -3.09
C THR A 39 -16.02 -1.46 -3.98
N TYR A 40 -14.80 -0.94 -3.85
CA TYR A 40 -13.63 -1.41 -4.58
C TYR A 40 -13.02 -2.68 -3.99
N LEU A 41 -13.40 -3.09 -2.79
CA LEU A 41 -13.05 -4.42 -2.28
C LEU A 41 -13.63 -5.50 -3.22
N PRO A 42 -12.92 -6.63 -3.41
CA PRO A 42 -13.46 -7.78 -4.11
C PRO A 42 -14.86 -8.16 -3.59
N ALA A 43 -15.75 -8.60 -4.48
CA ALA A 43 -17.15 -8.89 -4.11
C ALA A 43 -17.28 -10.02 -3.07
N ASP A 44 -16.34 -10.96 -3.09
CA ASP A 44 -16.21 -12.12 -2.20
C ASP A 44 -15.30 -11.86 -0.99
N ALA A 45 -14.76 -10.63 -0.83
CA ALA A 45 -13.90 -10.31 0.30
C ALA A 45 -14.65 -10.44 1.63
N ASP A 46 -14.03 -11.10 2.59
CA ASP A 46 -14.52 -11.19 3.96
C ASP A 46 -14.41 -9.82 4.65
N ARG A 47 -15.55 -9.20 4.97
CA ARG A 47 -15.65 -7.88 5.62
C ARG A 47 -15.99 -7.99 7.10
N SER A 48 -15.73 -9.13 7.71
CA SER A 48 -15.99 -9.35 9.14
C SER A 48 -15.14 -8.46 10.03
N HIS A 49 -13.92 -8.10 9.57
CA HIS A 49 -13.02 -7.23 10.32
C HIS A 49 -12.22 -6.30 9.39
N VAL A 50 -12.64 -5.06 9.29
CA VAL A 50 -12.01 -4.04 8.45
C VAL A 50 -10.95 -3.27 9.27
N LEU A 51 -9.74 -3.16 8.74
CA LEU A 51 -8.69 -2.28 9.27
C LEU A 51 -8.72 -0.94 8.52
N GLU A 52 -8.67 0.16 9.26
CA GLU A 52 -8.41 1.50 8.76
C GLU A 52 -7.16 2.08 9.41
N ILE A 53 -6.22 2.56 8.61
CA ILE A 53 -5.04 3.28 9.08
C ILE A 53 -5.26 4.77 8.83
N GLY A 54 -5.18 5.57 9.93
CA GLY A 54 -5.44 7.01 9.86
C GLY A 54 -6.92 7.34 9.75
N GLY A 55 -7.67 7.15 10.83
CA GLY A 55 -9.12 7.41 10.86
C GLY A 55 -9.50 8.89 10.71
N GLY A 56 -8.59 9.80 11.08
CA GLY A 56 -8.78 11.24 10.99
C GLY A 56 -10.06 11.71 11.67
N ALA A 57 -10.89 12.46 10.94
CA ALA A 57 -12.20 12.93 11.43
C ALA A 57 -13.32 11.86 11.35
N GLY A 58 -13.02 10.65 10.85
CA GLY A 58 -13.96 9.53 10.87
C GLY A 58 -14.93 9.43 9.69
N ALA A 59 -14.72 10.22 8.62
CA ALA A 59 -15.60 10.17 7.47
C ALA A 59 -15.58 8.81 6.76
N LEU A 60 -14.39 8.24 6.54
CA LEU A 60 -14.26 6.89 5.98
C LEU A 60 -14.68 5.83 7.00
N THR A 61 -14.32 5.98 8.28
CA THR A 61 -14.76 5.10 9.38
C THR A 61 -16.28 4.91 9.39
N ASP A 62 -17.07 6.00 9.16
CA ASP A 62 -18.54 5.92 9.10
C ASP A 62 -19.01 5.01 7.96
N ARG A 63 -18.37 5.07 6.78
CA ARG A 63 -18.69 4.22 5.62
C ARG A 63 -18.28 2.77 5.86
N LEU A 64 -17.12 2.56 6.50
CA LEU A 64 -16.63 1.23 6.82
C LEU A 64 -17.53 0.52 7.86
N LEU A 65 -18.00 1.24 8.86
CA LEU A 65 -18.98 0.73 9.83
C LEU A 65 -20.34 0.35 9.18
N ALA A 66 -20.66 0.90 8.02
CA ALA A 66 -21.84 0.50 7.26
C ALA A 66 -21.57 -0.69 6.33
N ALA A 67 -20.32 -0.91 5.92
CA ALA A 67 -19.92 -1.90 4.94
C ALA A 67 -19.36 -3.20 5.54
N GLY A 68 -18.92 -3.18 6.81
CA GLY A 68 -18.31 -4.31 7.52
C GLY A 68 -18.96 -4.57 8.87
N ASP A 69 -18.65 -5.72 9.46
CA ASP A 69 -19.20 -6.11 10.75
C ASP A 69 -18.47 -5.40 11.90
N ARG A 70 -17.15 -5.35 11.84
CA ARG A 70 -16.28 -4.69 12.81
C ARG A 70 -15.23 -3.84 12.08
N VAL A 71 -14.87 -2.71 12.65
CA VAL A 71 -13.80 -1.82 12.18
C VAL A 71 -12.77 -1.63 13.30
N THR A 72 -11.49 -1.78 12.99
CA THR A 72 -10.40 -1.32 13.85
C THR A 72 -9.71 -0.17 13.16
N VAL A 73 -9.61 0.97 13.85
CA VAL A 73 -8.90 2.16 13.38
C VAL A 73 -7.59 2.27 14.15
N VAL A 74 -6.47 2.44 13.43
CA VAL A 74 -5.19 2.84 14.02
C VAL A 74 -4.99 4.32 13.72
N GLU A 75 -5.00 5.16 14.76
CA GLU A 75 -4.87 6.61 14.64
C GLU A 75 -3.69 7.11 15.48
N ARG A 76 -2.77 7.83 14.84
CA ARG A 76 -1.55 8.30 15.50
C ARG A 76 -1.80 9.52 16.39
N ASP A 77 -2.70 10.43 15.96
CA ASP A 77 -3.03 11.62 16.72
C ASP A 77 -3.95 11.26 17.91
N PRO A 78 -3.51 11.43 19.18
CA PRO A 78 -4.30 11.02 20.33
C PRO A 78 -5.59 11.82 20.49
N ASP A 79 -5.64 13.07 20.02
CA ASP A 79 -6.86 13.89 20.09
C ASP A 79 -7.89 13.42 19.06
N LEU A 80 -7.45 13.05 17.82
CA LEU A 80 -8.32 12.44 16.84
C LEU A 80 -8.79 11.04 17.28
N ALA A 81 -7.92 10.24 17.88
CA ALA A 81 -8.30 8.95 18.43
C ALA A 81 -9.35 9.08 19.56
N ALA A 82 -9.22 10.09 20.42
CA ALA A 82 -10.23 10.39 21.44
C ALA A 82 -11.54 10.87 20.84
N PHE A 83 -11.47 11.76 19.83
CA PHE A 83 -12.62 12.23 19.08
C PHE A 83 -13.39 11.07 18.41
N LEU A 84 -12.68 10.13 17.75
CA LEU A 84 -13.30 8.95 17.14
C LEU A 84 -14.05 8.10 18.16
N ARG A 85 -13.48 7.87 19.36
CA ARG A 85 -14.16 7.09 20.41
C ARG A 85 -15.43 7.79 20.90
N GLU A 86 -15.41 9.11 21.03
CA GLU A 86 -16.57 9.92 21.45
C GLU A 86 -17.65 9.99 20.35
N GLU A 87 -17.26 10.34 19.13
CA GLU A 87 -18.15 10.51 17.99
C GLU A 87 -18.87 9.20 17.63
N PHE A 88 -18.20 8.07 17.77
CA PHE A 88 -18.72 6.74 17.48
C PHE A 88 -18.98 5.89 18.74
N ALA A 89 -19.28 6.53 19.86
CA ALA A 89 -19.44 5.85 21.16
C ALA A 89 -20.43 4.67 21.14
N GLU A 90 -21.50 4.75 20.35
CA GLU A 90 -22.44 3.64 20.16
C GLU A 90 -21.80 2.43 19.47
N ALA A 91 -20.95 2.66 18.47
CA ALA A 91 -20.25 1.58 17.76
C ALA A 91 -19.16 0.97 18.65
N VAL A 92 -18.49 1.79 19.45
CA VAL A 92 -17.51 1.33 20.44
C VAL A 92 -18.20 0.48 21.53
N ALA A 93 -19.31 0.94 22.07
CA ALA A 93 -20.07 0.19 23.08
C ALA A 93 -20.67 -1.13 22.57
N ALA A 94 -20.87 -1.22 21.25
CA ALA A 94 -21.39 -2.42 20.57
C ALA A 94 -20.25 -3.34 20.05
N ASP A 95 -19.00 -3.11 20.40
CA ASP A 95 -17.80 -3.81 19.91
C ASP A 95 -17.67 -3.83 18.37
N ARG A 96 -18.27 -2.84 17.71
CA ARG A 96 -18.18 -2.66 16.26
C ARG A 96 -17.04 -1.74 15.82
N LEU A 97 -16.56 -0.89 16.71
CA LEU A 97 -15.40 -0.03 16.48
C LEU A 97 -14.38 -0.19 17.61
N THR A 98 -13.15 -0.49 17.23
CA THR A 98 -11.98 -0.39 18.09
C THR A 98 -11.08 0.73 17.59
N VAL A 99 -10.63 1.63 18.47
CA VAL A 99 -9.68 2.69 18.13
C VAL A 99 -8.38 2.46 18.88
N VAL A 100 -7.33 2.12 18.15
CA VAL A 100 -5.94 1.97 18.64
C VAL A 100 -5.23 3.30 18.44
N THR A 101 -4.75 3.89 19.53
CA THR A 101 -3.92 5.11 19.46
C THR A 101 -2.46 4.70 19.30
N GLY A 102 -1.83 5.06 18.19
CA GLY A 102 -0.43 4.75 17.93
C GLY A 102 -0.01 4.92 16.48
N ASP A 103 1.30 4.86 16.26
CA ASP A 103 1.88 4.91 14.92
C ASP A 103 1.71 3.54 14.23
N ALA A 104 1.09 3.55 13.05
CA ALA A 104 0.86 2.34 12.27
C ALA A 104 2.16 1.64 11.82
N LEU A 105 3.31 2.30 11.91
CA LEU A 105 4.62 1.70 11.65
C LEU A 105 5.19 0.96 12.87
N GLU A 106 4.76 1.30 14.08
CA GLU A 106 5.32 0.81 15.33
C GLU A 106 4.39 -0.18 16.05
N VAL A 107 3.06 0.11 16.07
CA VAL A 107 2.11 -0.77 16.75
C VAL A 107 2.04 -2.14 16.07
N GLU A 108 1.82 -3.19 16.84
CA GLU A 108 1.43 -4.48 16.26
C GLU A 108 0.13 -4.31 15.47
N LEU A 109 0.12 -4.75 14.21
CA LEU A 109 -1.09 -4.66 13.41
C LEU A 109 -2.18 -5.57 14.04
N PRO A 110 -3.37 -5.02 14.31
CA PRO A 110 -4.47 -5.85 14.78
C PRO A 110 -4.85 -6.88 13.72
N GLU A 111 -5.48 -7.97 14.13
CA GLU A 111 -6.06 -8.91 13.17
C GLU A 111 -7.10 -8.21 12.30
N PHE A 112 -7.11 -8.51 11.00
CA PHE A 112 -8.08 -7.98 10.05
C PHE A 112 -8.28 -8.92 8.86
N THR A 113 -9.40 -8.80 8.19
CA THR A 113 -9.73 -9.57 6.97
C THR A 113 -9.52 -8.74 5.71
N VAL A 114 -9.73 -7.44 5.78
CA VAL A 114 -9.47 -6.46 4.71
C VAL A 114 -8.96 -5.15 5.30
N CYS A 115 -8.17 -4.38 4.53
CA CYS A 115 -7.78 -3.03 4.92
C CYS A 115 -8.29 -2.01 3.91
N VAL A 116 -8.91 -0.93 4.41
CA VAL A 116 -9.40 0.18 3.59
C VAL A 116 -8.98 1.48 4.24
N SER A 117 -8.14 2.27 3.58
CA SER A 117 -7.53 3.45 4.22
C SER A 117 -7.25 4.59 3.25
N ASN A 118 -7.47 5.81 3.73
CA ASN A 118 -6.88 7.01 3.16
C ASN A 118 -5.57 7.29 3.89
N LEU A 119 -4.45 6.81 3.34
CA LEU A 119 -3.16 6.81 4.03
C LEU A 119 -2.53 8.21 4.12
N PRO A 120 -1.85 8.54 5.23
CA PRO A 120 -1.04 9.76 5.31
C PRO A 120 0.12 9.65 4.31
N TYR A 121 0.28 10.68 3.44
CA TYR A 121 1.19 10.59 2.28
C TYR A 121 2.66 10.42 2.66
N GLY A 122 3.09 11.05 3.75
CA GLY A 122 4.49 11.02 4.19
C GLY A 122 5.02 9.65 4.59
N VAL A 123 4.13 8.69 4.90
CA VAL A 123 4.48 7.34 5.38
C VAL A 123 3.71 6.24 4.65
N SER A 124 3.01 6.60 3.57
CA SER A 124 2.13 5.67 2.85
C SER A 124 2.87 4.49 2.23
N SER A 125 4.12 4.69 1.79
CA SER A 125 4.95 3.62 1.23
C SER A 125 5.30 2.56 2.27
N GLU A 126 5.75 2.99 3.45
CA GLU A 126 6.13 2.12 4.55
C GLU A 126 4.94 1.33 5.06
N ILE A 127 3.78 1.99 5.17
CA ILE A 127 2.52 1.33 5.55
C ILE A 127 2.11 0.29 4.49
N ALA A 128 2.18 0.64 3.19
CA ALA A 128 1.87 -0.30 2.12
C ALA A 128 2.77 -1.55 2.16
N PHE A 129 4.08 -1.38 2.35
CA PHE A 129 5.02 -2.50 2.47
C PHE A 129 4.82 -3.34 3.74
N ARG A 130 4.21 -2.77 4.78
CA ARG A 130 3.81 -3.52 5.97
C ARG A 130 2.52 -4.31 5.78
N LEU A 131 1.58 -3.79 4.96
CA LEU A 131 0.28 -4.41 4.71
C LEU A 131 0.33 -5.49 3.62
N LEU A 132 1.08 -5.29 2.53
CA LEU A 132 1.13 -6.20 1.39
C LEU A 132 1.47 -7.66 1.78
N PRO A 133 2.49 -7.93 2.63
CA PRO A 133 2.84 -9.30 3.03
C PRO A 133 1.76 -10.00 3.86
N THR A 134 0.75 -9.28 4.36
CA THR A 134 -0.33 -9.89 5.14
C THR A 134 -1.24 -10.80 4.32
N GLY A 135 -1.17 -10.72 2.98
CA GLY A 135 -2.01 -11.52 2.08
C GLY A 135 -3.50 -11.19 2.20
N ARG A 136 -3.86 -9.97 2.60
CA ARG A 136 -5.25 -9.53 2.73
C ARG A 136 -5.62 -8.56 1.59
N PRO A 137 -6.89 -8.53 1.14
CA PRO A 137 -7.35 -7.50 0.20
C PRO A 137 -7.21 -6.11 0.79
N LEU A 138 -6.64 -5.18 0.00
CA LEU A 138 -6.42 -3.80 0.42
C LEU A 138 -7.07 -2.84 -0.58
N VAL A 139 -7.66 -1.74 -0.08
CA VAL A 139 -8.06 -0.57 -0.88
C VAL A 139 -7.42 0.64 -0.21
N LEU A 140 -6.39 1.18 -0.82
CA LEU A 140 -5.54 2.20 -0.23
C LEU A 140 -5.50 3.44 -1.11
N MET A 141 -5.58 4.62 -0.49
CA MET A 141 -5.41 5.88 -1.18
C MET A 141 -3.99 6.39 -1.01
N PHE A 142 -3.41 6.82 -2.14
CA PHE A 142 -2.06 7.38 -2.23
C PHE A 142 -2.06 8.69 -3.01
N GLN A 143 -0.94 9.40 -3.02
CA GLN A 143 -0.69 10.38 -4.07
C GLN A 143 -0.71 9.68 -5.43
N ARG A 144 -1.25 10.35 -6.44
CA ARG A 144 -1.46 9.77 -7.78
C ARG A 144 -0.18 9.16 -8.38
N GLU A 145 0.92 9.90 -8.35
CA GLU A 145 2.22 9.44 -8.87
C GLU A 145 2.68 8.13 -8.20
N PHE A 146 2.50 8.02 -6.87
CA PHE A 146 2.85 6.80 -6.14
C PHE A 146 1.97 5.63 -6.58
N ALA A 147 0.66 5.86 -6.71
CA ALA A 147 -0.30 4.85 -7.16
C ALA A 147 0.01 4.35 -8.59
N GLU A 148 0.33 5.28 -9.52
CA GLU A 148 0.73 4.96 -10.89
C GLU A 148 2.01 4.11 -10.91
N ARG A 149 3.00 4.46 -10.11
CA ARG A 149 4.25 3.67 -9.96
C ARG A 149 4.00 2.29 -9.34
N MET A 150 3.07 2.19 -8.40
CA MET A 150 2.73 0.92 -7.76
C MET A 150 2.05 -0.06 -8.73
N ALA A 151 1.20 0.47 -9.63
CA ALA A 151 0.42 -0.30 -10.59
C ALA A 151 1.08 -0.45 -11.98
N ALA A 152 2.28 0.11 -12.18
CA ALA A 152 2.96 0.08 -13.48
C ALA A 152 3.48 -1.31 -13.84
N ASP A 153 3.43 -1.65 -15.12
CA ASP A 153 3.94 -2.89 -15.72
C ASP A 153 5.37 -2.73 -16.29
N ALA A 154 6.07 -3.85 -16.48
CA ALA A 154 7.40 -3.85 -17.08
C ALA A 154 7.40 -3.22 -18.46
N GLY A 155 8.22 -2.20 -18.67
CA GLY A 155 8.28 -1.42 -19.89
C GLY A 155 7.66 -0.03 -19.76
N ASP A 156 6.82 0.20 -18.75
CA ASP A 156 6.29 1.54 -18.47
C ASP A 156 7.36 2.46 -17.87
N ASP A 157 7.22 3.75 -18.13
CA ASP A 157 8.14 4.76 -17.58
C ASP A 157 8.14 4.79 -16.05
N GLU A 158 6.99 4.51 -15.44
CA GLU A 158 6.79 4.51 -13.98
C GLU A 158 7.20 3.20 -13.31
N TYR A 159 7.40 2.12 -14.09
CA TYR A 159 7.77 0.81 -13.53
C TYR A 159 9.08 0.85 -12.76
N GLY A 160 9.09 0.27 -11.57
CA GLY A 160 10.24 0.30 -10.69
C GLY A 160 10.20 -0.74 -9.58
N ARG A 161 11.09 -0.59 -8.59
CA ARG A 161 11.12 -1.44 -7.41
C ARG A 161 9.75 -1.59 -6.76
N LEU A 162 9.02 -0.47 -6.62
CA LEU A 162 7.68 -0.46 -6.01
C LEU A 162 6.71 -1.37 -6.75
N SER A 163 6.72 -1.31 -8.09
CA SER A 163 5.86 -2.14 -8.94
C SER A 163 6.16 -3.63 -8.79
N VAL A 164 7.45 -4.00 -8.80
CA VAL A 164 7.88 -5.40 -8.62
C VAL A 164 7.50 -5.91 -7.23
N THR A 165 7.80 -5.12 -6.18
CA THR A 165 7.51 -5.53 -4.80
C THR A 165 6.01 -5.66 -4.56
N ALA A 166 5.20 -4.69 -5.00
CA ALA A 166 3.74 -4.77 -4.85
C ALA A 166 3.16 -5.94 -5.67
N GLY A 167 3.62 -6.10 -6.92
CA GLY A 167 3.20 -7.19 -7.81
C GLY A 167 3.63 -8.58 -7.34
N HIS A 168 4.64 -8.69 -6.46
CA HIS A 168 5.01 -9.96 -5.82
C HIS A 168 3.92 -10.45 -4.87
N TYR A 169 3.30 -9.56 -4.09
CA TYR A 169 2.29 -9.91 -3.09
C TYR A 169 0.86 -9.89 -3.61
N ALA A 170 0.56 -9.05 -4.62
CA ALA A 170 -0.81 -8.81 -5.04
C ALA A 170 -0.94 -8.45 -6.52
N GLY A 171 -2.11 -8.66 -7.09
CA GLY A 171 -2.57 -7.95 -8.27
C GLY A 171 -2.90 -6.51 -7.87
N VAL A 172 -2.31 -5.53 -8.55
CA VAL A 172 -2.41 -4.11 -8.24
C VAL A 172 -3.18 -3.39 -9.32
N ASP A 173 -4.34 -2.83 -8.97
CA ASP A 173 -5.20 -2.08 -9.90
C ASP A 173 -5.36 -0.64 -9.40
N LEU A 174 -5.10 0.34 -10.27
CA LEU A 174 -5.51 1.72 -10.05
C LEU A 174 -7.01 1.82 -10.36
N VAL A 175 -7.87 2.02 -9.33
CA VAL A 175 -9.34 1.91 -9.49
C VAL A 175 -10.04 3.25 -9.63
N GLU A 176 -9.49 4.32 -9.07
CA GLU A 176 -10.06 5.68 -9.18
C GLU A 176 -8.99 6.75 -8.97
N THR A 177 -9.02 7.81 -9.79
CA THR A 177 -8.30 9.05 -9.52
C THR A 177 -9.21 10.00 -8.74
N VAL A 178 -8.71 10.54 -7.63
CA VAL A 178 -9.45 11.43 -6.73
C VAL A 178 -8.89 12.85 -6.83
N PRO A 179 -9.72 13.83 -7.25
CA PRO A 179 -9.28 15.21 -7.40
C PRO A 179 -8.98 15.82 -6.03
N LYS A 180 -8.02 16.75 -6.00
CA LYS A 180 -7.61 17.42 -4.76
C LYS A 180 -8.74 18.23 -4.09
N GLU A 181 -9.77 18.61 -4.86
CA GLU A 181 -10.98 19.28 -4.38
C GLU A 181 -11.85 18.39 -3.47
N ALA A 182 -11.65 17.08 -3.50
CA ALA A 182 -12.33 16.13 -2.63
C ALA A 182 -11.83 16.15 -1.17
N PHE A 183 -10.82 16.99 -0.86
CA PHE A 183 -10.18 17.03 0.45
C PHE A 183 -10.26 18.44 1.09
N ASP A 184 -10.29 18.47 2.42
CA ASP A 184 -10.12 19.67 3.24
C ASP A 184 -9.13 19.39 4.40
N PRO A 185 -8.03 20.16 4.53
CA PRO A 185 -7.48 21.09 3.51
C PRO A 185 -7.01 20.37 2.24
N ARG A 186 -7.05 21.06 1.12
CA ARG A 186 -6.67 20.51 -0.20
C ARG A 186 -5.19 20.12 -0.25
N PRO A 187 -4.83 18.91 -0.70
CA PRO A 187 -3.44 18.54 -0.98
C PRO A 187 -2.91 19.29 -2.21
N ARG A 188 -1.59 19.23 -2.40
CA ARG A 188 -0.92 19.88 -3.56
C ARG A 188 -1.14 19.10 -4.86
N VAL A 189 -1.30 17.80 -4.77
CA VAL A 189 -1.42 16.85 -5.89
C VAL A 189 -2.72 16.05 -5.80
N GLU A 190 -3.13 15.44 -6.89
CA GLU A 190 -4.24 14.50 -6.93
C GLU A 190 -3.88 13.21 -6.19
N SER A 191 -4.91 12.51 -5.77
CA SER A 191 -4.79 11.19 -5.15
C SER A 191 -5.31 10.11 -6.09
N ALA A 192 -5.00 8.86 -5.78
CA ALA A 192 -5.61 7.74 -6.45
C ALA A 192 -5.83 6.59 -5.47
N LEU A 193 -6.89 5.84 -5.72
CA LEU A 193 -7.22 4.61 -5.02
C LEU A 193 -6.63 3.42 -5.76
N VAL A 194 -5.92 2.59 -5.01
CA VAL A 194 -5.33 1.34 -5.48
C VAL A 194 -6.02 0.19 -4.77
N ARG A 195 -6.46 -0.79 -5.55
CA ARG A 195 -6.89 -2.09 -5.04
C ARG A 195 -5.73 -3.07 -5.15
N CYS A 196 -5.38 -3.72 -4.03
CA CYS A 196 -4.44 -4.83 -4.01
C CYS A 196 -5.22 -6.11 -3.71
N THR A 197 -5.30 -7.00 -4.70
CA THR A 197 -5.94 -8.31 -4.55
C THR A 197 -4.85 -9.35 -4.31
N PRO A 198 -4.80 -10.01 -3.14
CA PRO A 198 -3.78 -11.00 -2.84
C PRO A 198 -3.71 -12.08 -3.91
N ARG A 199 -2.51 -12.46 -4.27
CA ARG A 199 -2.27 -13.59 -5.18
C ARG A 199 -0.95 -14.26 -4.83
N GLU A 200 -0.87 -15.54 -5.08
CA GLU A 200 0.43 -16.21 -5.14
C GLU A 200 1.09 -15.85 -6.46
N PRO A 201 2.38 -15.45 -6.47
CA PRO A 201 3.11 -15.21 -7.71
C PRO A 201 3.21 -16.50 -8.53
N ALA A 202 3.17 -16.39 -9.86
CA ALA A 202 3.34 -17.54 -10.77
C ALA A 202 4.81 -18.01 -10.87
N TYR A 203 5.66 -17.62 -9.93
CA TYR A 203 7.08 -17.96 -9.82
C TYR A 203 7.44 -18.21 -8.35
N THR A 204 8.56 -18.89 -8.13
CA THR A 204 9.11 -19.11 -6.79
C THR A 204 10.41 -18.34 -6.62
N VAL A 205 10.69 -17.93 -5.39
CA VAL A 205 11.95 -17.29 -5.01
C VAL A 205 12.65 -18.12 -3.94
N PRO A 206 13.99 -18.21 -3.92
CA PRO A 206 14.70 -19.01 -2.95
C PRO A 206 14.59 -18.47 -1.53
N ASP A 207 14.62 -17.18 -1.39
CA ASP A 207 14.41 -16.40 -0.18
C ASP A 207 13.76 -15.06 -0.54
N GLU A 208 12.71 -14.68 0.18
CA GLU A 208 11.95 -13.47 -0.14
C GLU A 208 12.75 -12.19 0.15
N ALA A 209 13.48 -12.16 1.26
CA ALA A 209 14.27 -10.99 1.63
C ALA A 209 15.39 -10.76 0.60
N PHE A 210 16.10 -11.83 0.23
CA PHE A 210 17.11 -11.76 -0.83
C PHE A 210 16.53 -11.29 -2.16
N PHE A 211 15.37 -11.81 -2.57
CA PHE A 211 14.69 -11.39 -3.80
C PHE A 211 14.40 -9.90 -3.81
N LEU A 212 13.84 -9.36 -2.73
CA LEU A 212 13.49 -7.94 -2.62
C LEU A 212 14.74 -7.04 -2.59
N ASP A 213 15.81 -7.48 -1.94
CA ASP A 213 17.10 -6.78 -1.91
C ASP A 213 17.77 -6.83 -3.28
N PHE A 214 17.74 -7.97 -3.97
CA PHE A 214 18.24 -8.11 -5.34
C PHE A 214 17.50 -7.17 -6.32
N VAL A 215 16.17 -7.12 -6.26
CA VAL A 215 15.35 -6.18 -7.05
C VAL A 215 15.75 -4.74 -6.72
N THR A 216 15.88 -4.41 -5.43
CA THR A 216 16.29 -3.07 -4.97
C THR A 216 17.65 -2.70 -5.55
N ALA A 217 18.64 -3.59 -5.46
CA ALA A 217 19.97 -3.40 -6.00
C ALA A 217 19.92 -3.10 -7.51
N CYS A 218 19.20 -3.91 -8.29
CA CYS A 218 19.07 -3.74 -9.74
C CYS A 218 18.47 -2.37 -10.11
N PHE A 219 17.46 -1.89 -9.38
CA PHE A 219 16.83 -0.59 -9.66
C PHE A 219 17.70 0.61 -9.25
N THR A 220 18.72 0.47 -8.41
CA THR A 220 19.71 1.54 -8.19
C THR A 220 20.49 1.86 -9.47
N GLN A 221 20.55 0.90 -10.39
CA GLN A 221 21.22 1.00 -11.69
C GLN A 221 20.23 0.96 -12.87
N ARG A 222 19.00 1.50 -12.70
CA ARG A 222 17.88 1.41 -13.67
C ARG A 222 18.28 1.66 -15.13
N ARG A 223 19.25 2.57 -15.39
CA ARG A 223 19.70 2.92 -16.75
C ARG A 223 20.75 1.96 -17.32
N LYS A 224 21.31 1.09 -16.51
CA LYS A 224 22.29 0.08 -16.94
C LYS A 224 21.60 -1.22 -17.35
N THR A 225 22.28 -2.05 -18.13
CA THR A 225 21.85 -3.42 -18.41
C THR A 225 21.92 -4.27 -17.14
N MET A 226 21.14 -5.34 -17.06
CA MET A 226 21.16 -6.27 -15.91
C MET A 226 22.56 -6.83 -15.66
N ARG A 227 23.33 -7.10 -16.72
CA ARG A 227 24.74 -7.48 -16.63
C ARG A 227 25.57 -6.49 -15.81
N ASN A 228 25.43 -5.21 -16.10
CA ASN A 228 26.15 -4.16 -15.38
C ASN A 228 25.53 -3.88 -14.00
N ALA A 229 24.22 -4.03 -13.86
CA ALA A 229 23.55 -3.88 -12.57
C ALA A 229 24.06 -4.95 -11.59
N ALA A 230 24.05 -6.23 -11.96
CA ALA A 230 24.52 -7.32 -11.11
C ALA A 230 25.98 -7.09 -10.62
N ARG A 231 26.86 -6.72 -11.53
CA ARG A 231 28.27 -6.41 -11.18
C ARG A 231 28.43 -5.25 -10.23
N ASN A 232 27.72 -4.16 -10.49
CA ASN A 232 27.90 -2.89 -9.76
C ASN A 232 27.21 -2.89 -8.41
N THR A 233 26.26 -3.79 -8.18
CA THR A 233 25.41 -3.80 -6.98
C THR A 233 25.57 -5.06 -6.12
N ALA A 234 26.60 -5.86 -6.38
CA ALA A 234 26.94 -7.05 -5.60
C ALA A 234 26.97 -6.76 -4.09
N HIS A 235 27.57 -5.63 -3.71
CA HIS A 235 27.65 -5.18 -2.32
C HIS A 235 26.29 -4.79 -1.69
N ILE A 236 25.25 -4.56 -2.50
CA ILE A 236 23.87 -4.26 -2.04
C ILE A 236 23.05 -5.54 -1.98
N SER A 237 23.22 -6.41 -3.01
CA SER A 237 22.52 -7.69 -3.11
C SER A 237 23.18 -8.82 -2.31
N GLY A 238 24.33 -8.57 -1.67
CA GLY A 238 25.05 -9.56 -0.88
C GLY A 238 25.81 -10.61 -1.70
N LEU A 239 25.96 -10.42 -3.03
CA LEU A 239 26.62 -11.40 -3.90
C LEU A 239 28.15 -11.34 -3.78
N ASP A 240 28.80 -12.44 -3.46
CA ASP A 240 30.26 -12.57 -3.43
C ASP A 240 30.83 -12.83 -4.84
N ASP A 241 30.10 -13.57 -5.70
CA ASP A 241 30.51 -13.83 -7.10
C ASP A 241 29.48 -13.36 -8.14
N PRO A 242 29.38 -12.05 -8.44
CA PRO A 242 28.48 -11.52 -9.46
C PRO A 242 28.86 -11.96 -10.89
N GLU A 243 30.10 -12.34 -11.14
CA GLU A 243 30.52 -12.81 -12.46
C GLU A 243 29.99 -14.22 -12.76
N ALA A 244 29.92 -15.11 -11.77
CA ALA A 244 29.29 -16.41 -11.93
C ALA A 244 27.81 -16.22 -12.37
N VAL A 245 27.07 -15.30 -11.76
CA VAL A 245 25.69 -14.98 -12.13
C VAL A 245 25.60 -14.46 -13.57
N VAL A 246 26.49 -13.51 -13.94
CA VAL A 246 26.50 -12.92 -15.29
C VAL A 246 26.82 -13.97 -16.36
N ASN A 247 27.69 -14.93 -16.07
CA ASN A 247 28.10 -15.96 -17.03
C ASN A 247 27.06 -17.09 -17.16
N ALA A 248 26.31 -17.38 -16.11
CA ALA A 248 25.29 -18.43 -16.09
C ALA A 248 23.94 -17.98 -16.62
N ALA A 249 23.61 -16.67 -16.53
CA ALA A 249 22.32 -16.13 -16.92
C ALA A 249 22.16 -16.01 -18.44
N ASN A 250 20.89 -16.03 -18.86
CA ASN A 250 20.49 -15.85 -20.27
C ASN A 250 20.97 -14.47 -20.80
N GLU A 251 21.62 -14.47 -21.98
CA GLU A 251 22.18 -13.27 -22.61
C GLU A 251 21.12 -12.23 -22.94
N GLU A 252 19.92 -12.65 -23.41
CA GLU A 252 18.82 -11.74 -23.72
C GLU A 252 18.39 -10.99 -22.47
N LEU A 253 18.20 -11.70 -21.36
CA LEU A 253 17.80 -11.13 -20.07
C LEU A 253 18.91 -10.20 -19.51
N MET A 254 20.16 -10.59 -19.61
CA MET A 254 21.31 -9.76 -19.21
C MET A 254 21.48 -8.49 -20.03
N SER A 255 20.94 -8.44 -21.23
CA SER A 255 20.94 -7.25 -22.10
C SER A 255 19.84 -6.25 -21.76
N LYS A 256 18.75 -6.69 -21.10
CA LYS A 256 17.64 -5.80 -20.65
C LYS A 256 18.12 -4.80 -19.60
N ARG A 257 17.38 -3.70 -19.48
CA ARG A 257 17.46 -2.79 -18.32
C ARG A 257 16.42 -3.19 -17.29
N ALA A 258 16.66 -2.90 -16.00
CA ALA A 258 15.76 -3.24 -14.91
C ALA A 258 14.29 -2.82 -15.17
N GLY A 259 14.06 -1.66 -15.81
CA GLY A 259 12.74 -1.21 -16.20
C GLY A 259 11.98 -2.08 -17.21
N ASN A 260 12.67 -3.02 -17.89
CA ASN A 260 12.08 -3.93 -18.88
C ASN A 260 12.13 -5.40 -18.43
N VAL A 261 12.48 -5.66 -17.18
CA VAL A 261 12.55 -7.00 -16.60
C VAL A 261 11.27 -7.24 -15.80
N THR A 262 10.53 -8.28 -16.17
CA THR A 262 9.29 -8.66 -15.46
C THR A 262 9.57 -9.23 -14.08
N PRO A 263 8.60 -9.25 -13.15
CA PRO A 263 8.78 -9.87 -11.84
C PRO A 263 9.23 -11.34 -11.91
N ALA A 264 8.72 -12.10 -12.88
CA ALA A 264 9.11 -13.50 -13.10
C ALA A 264 10.58 -13.62 -13.55
N GLU A 265 11.02 -12.74 -14.45
CA GLU A 265 12.42 -12.69 -14.87
C GLU A 265 13.37 -12.23 -13.76
N PHE A 266 12.92 -11.31 -12.87
CA PHE A 266 13.67 -10.98 -11.66
C PHE A 266 13.78 -12.19 -10.73
N ALA A 267 12.72 -13.00 -10.58
CA ALA A 267 12.74 -14.21 -9.77
C ALA A 267 13.70 -15.26 -10.35
N GLU A 268 13.70 -15.44 -11.68
CA GLU A 268 14.66 -16.32 -12.36
C GLU A 268 16.12 -15.90 -12.08
N LEU A 269 16.41 -14.60 -12.22
CA LEU A 269 17.76 -14.07 -11.93
C LEU A 269 18.12 -14.18 -10.45
N ALA A 270 17.18 -13.92 -9.54
CA ALA A 270 17.41 -14.05 -8.10
C ALA A 270 17.68 -15.50 -7.70
N ALA A 271 16.93 -16.46 -8.27
CA ALA A 271 17.16 -17.89 -8.05
C ALA A 271 18.55 -18.31 -8.52
N LEU A 272 18.95 -17.88 -9.71
CA LEU A 272 20.29 -18.14 -10.24
C LEU A 272 21.38 -17.48 -9.35
N ALA A 273 21.16 -16.22 -8.95
CA ALA A 273 22.08 -15.49 -8.09
C ALA A 273 22.24 -16.16 -6.72
N TRP A 274 21.18 -16.72 -6.17
CA TRP A 274 21.22 -17.50 -4.95
C TRP A 274 22.03 -18.81 -5.09
N GLU A 275 21.94 -19.45 -6.27
CA GLU A 275 22.60 -20.74 -6.51
C GLU A 275 24.12 -20.59 -6.77
N VAL A 276 24.50 -19.59 -7.59
CA VAL A 276 25.88 -19.47 -8.08
C VAL A 276 26.63 -18.22 -7.62
N GLY A 277 25.93 -17.25 -7.05
CA GLY A 277 26.46 -15.94 -6.63
C GLY A 277 26.95 -15.90 -5.18
N GLU A 278 26.79 -16.97 -4.42
CA GLU A 278 27.19 -17.08 -3.00
C GLU A 278 26.71 -15.87 -2.16
N PRO A 279 25.38 -15.68 -1.98
CA PRO A 279 24.81 -14.56 -1.22
C PRO A 279 24.95 -14.73 0.30
#